data_0975cfb9f1dcbe7cb37b4877e624874a
#
_entry.id   0975cfb9f1dcbe7cb37b4877e624874a
#
_cell.length_a   1.000
_cell.length_b   1.000
_cell.length_c   1.000
_cell.angle_alpha   90.00
_cell.angle_beta   90.00
_cell.angle_gamma   90.00
#
_symmetry.space_group_name_H-M   'P 1'
#
loop_
_entity.id
_entity.type
_entity.pdbx_description
1 polymer ?
#
loop_
_entity_poly.entity_id
_entity_poly.type
_entity_poly.pdbx_seq_one_letter_code
_entity_poly.pdbx_strand_id
1 'polypeptide(L)'
;MAITPVHEKCDIITRGESLAMKGVGILLIVTHNLAHLLGVTKHDCNEFNFEQESANLLYDVLLHPSHNIDLQLSSLVGYCGIYIFLFLSAFGLVRKYEQGAAQAPAPHAFVALHYKKLWKLMLPGLLAAILVRALLPDFTIPLKRCILTQAFMVSNWMNPPYDYVIPGPYWFLGMMVEVYVIYRLFLYVPQGGARWRKWLPPIVFAGITLAPQFYWSTAGWQMIYLRYNFFVAGLSFAAGLIVARYGGIPRLRRRWWALVCVASMALFVVMQQSAVLWILSCLVAAVSIIAFVKALPPIVMPPLEWVGKISAFLFIMHPVVRYFALVMKGTIGNHLLVALYLIAALLAAAAYHRIAPHIPWPKWLR
;
A
#
# COMPACT_ATOMS: atom_id res chain seq x y z
N MET A 1 0.96 -18.00 -47.90
CA MET A 1 0.96 -18.09 -46.44
C MET A 1 1.23 -16.70 -45.91
N ALA A 2 0.18 -15.96 -45.59
CA ALA A 2 0.31 -14.60 -45.04
C ALA A 2 0.52 -14.72 -43.53
N ILE A 3 1.68 -14.29 -43.04
CA ILE A 3 2.00 -14.18 -41.62
C ILE A 3 1.25 -12.92 -41.12
N THR A 4 0.16 -13.15 -40.44
CA THR A 4 -0.54 -12.09 -39.70
C THR A 4 0.42 -11.53 -38.64
N PRO A 5 0.70 -10.21 -38.60
CA PRO A 5 1.53 -9.64 -37.55
C PRO A 5 0.82 -9.83 -36.22
N VAL A 6 1.44 -10.54 -35.29
CA VAL A 6 1.07 -10.52 -33.87
C VAL A 6 1.18 -9.08 -33.43
N HIS A 7 0.06 -8.37 -33.27
CA HIS A 7 0.02 -7.10 -32.59
C HIS A 7 0.55 -7.35 -31.16
N GLU A 8 1.82 -7.04 -30.93
CA GLU A 8 2.35 -6.85 -29.59
C GLU A 8 1.47 -5.79 -28.92
N LYS A 9 0.56 -6.22 -28.08
CA LYS A 9 -0.16 -5.33 -27.17
C LYS A 9 0.88 -4.72 -26.26
N CYS A 10 1.38 -3.55 -26.65
CA CYS A 10 2.31 -2.79 -25.84
C CYS A 10 1.69 -2.59 -24.46
N ASP A 11 2.30 -3.16 -23.44
CA ASP A 11 1.76 -3.15 -22.08
C ASP A 11 1.66 -1.71 -21.56
N ILE A 12 0.48 -1.33 -21.10
CA ILE A 12 0.16 0.01 -20.58
C ILE A 12 1.01 0.36 -19.37
N ILE A 13 1.25 -0.64 -18.52
CA ILE A 13 2.21 -0.62 -17.44
C ILE A 13 3.11 -1.83 -17.67
N THR A 14 4.37 -1.59 -17.95
CA THR A 14 5.36 -2.65 -18.12
C THR A 14 5.68 -3.30 -16.77
N ARG A 15 6.31 -4.48 -16.81
CA ARG A 15 6.76 -5.15 -15.58
C ARG A 15 7.76 -4.30 -14.79
N GLY A 16 8.71 -3.64 -15.46
CA GLY A 16 9.67 -2.73 -14.84
C GLY A 16 8.98 -1.54 -14.17
N GLU A 17 8.07 -0.86 -14.89
CA GLU A 17 7.28 0.24 -14.33
C GLU A 17 6.46 -0.21 -13.11
N SER A 18 5.81 -1.38 -13.16
CA SER A 18 5.06 -1.92 -12.02
C SER A 18 5.95 -2.17 -10.81
N LEU A 19 7.17 -2.69 -11.02
CA LEU A 19 8.15 -2.85 -9.94
C LEU A 19 8.62 -1.51 -9.41
N ALA A 20 8.96 -0.54 -10.26
CA ALA A 20 9.38 0.79 -9.84
C ALA A 20 8.28 1.51 -9.04
N MET A 21 7.00 1.42 -9.47
CA MET A 21 5.86 1.95 -8.72
C MET A 21 5.75 1.32 -7.33
N LYS A 22 5.95 0.00 -7.20
CA LYS A 22 6.02 -0.68 -5.90
C LYS A 22 7.21 -0.19 -5.08
N GLY A 23 8.36 0.06 -5.73
CA GLY A 23 9.54 0.62 -5.09
C GLY A 23 9.28 1.99 -4.49
N VAL A 24 8.68 2.90 -5.25
CA VAL A 24 8.28 4.23 -4.75
C VAL A 24 7.25 4.09 -3.62
N GLY A 25 6.19 3.32 -3.83
CA GLY A 25 5.13 3.15 -2.84
C GLY A 25 5.64 2.59 -1.51
N ILE A 26 6.53 1.57 -1.54
CA ILE A 26 7.06 1.01 -0.29
C ILE A 26 8.03 1.96 0.41
N LEU A 27 8.83 2.73 -0.32
CA LEU A 27 9.71 3.74 0.29
C LEU A 27 8.88 4.82 0.98
N LEU A 28 7.79 5.30 0.37
CA LEU A 28 6.86 6.23 1.00
C LEU A 28 6.29 5.66 2.30
N ILE A 29 5.81 4.41 2.30
CA ILE A 29 5.25 3.75 3.49
C ILE A 29 6.31 3.61 4.58
N VAL A 30 7.52 3.17 4.24
CA VAL A 30 8.59 2.92 5.21
C VAL A 30 9.07 4.21 5.85
N THR A 31 9.32 5.26 5.06
CA THR A 31 9.70 6.58 5.59
C THR A 31 8.61 7.18 6.47
N HIS A 32 7.34 7.11 6.00
CA HIS A 32 6.19 7.55 6.76
C HIS A 32 6.13 6.89 8.16
N ASN A 33 6.24 5.56 8.19
CA ASN A 33 6.10 4.77 9.42
C ASN A 33 7.14 5.07 10.51
N LEU A 34 8.25 5.71 10.19
CA LEU A 34 9.16 6.24 11.19
C LEU A 34 8.94 7.74 11.40
N ALA A 35 8.82 8.52 10.31
CA ALA A 35 8.78 9.98 10.37
C ALA A 35 7.64 10.52 11.27
N HIS A 36 6.42 9.93 11.18
CA HIS A 36 5.30 10.36 12.01
C HIS A 36 5.51 10.10 13.52
N LEU A 37 6.40 9.17 13.89
CA LEU A 37 6.73 8.88 15.28
C LEU A 37 7.90 9.74 15.82
N LEU A 38 8.60 10.48 14.96
CA LEU A 38 9.73 11.32 15.36
C LEU A 38 9.30 12.65 16.02
N GLY A 39 8.03 13.04 15.87
CA GLY A 39 7.52 14.32 16.39
C GLY A 39 8.02 15.52 15.57
N VAL A 40 8.26 15.32 14.26
CA VAL A 40 8.67 16.40 13.33
C VAL A 40 7.49 17.27 12.89
N THR A 41 6.26 16.85 13.22
CA THR A 41 5.00 17.54 12.95
C THR A 41 4.21 17.70 14.25
N LYS A 42 3.40 18.78 14.36
CA LYS A 42 2.56 19.06 15.53
C LYS A 42 1.29 18.18 15.57
N HIS A 43 0.79 17.83 14.42
CA HIS A 43 -0.39 16.98 14.26
C HIS A 43 -0.02 15.73 13.48
N ASP A 44 -0.80 14.67 13.65
CA ASP A 44 -0.65 13.43 12.89
C ASP A 44 -1.18 13.61 11.45
N CYS A 45 -0.96 12.63 10.59
CA CYS A 45 -1.44 12.64 9.21
C CYS A 45 -2.91 12.21 9.11
N ASN A 46 -3.56 12.60 8.03
CA ASN A 46 -4.91 12.16 7.68
C ASN A 46 -4.89 10.75 7.01
N GLU A 47 -4.29 9.76 7.67
CA GLU A 47 -4.28 8.39 7.14
C GLU A 47 -5.62 7.68 7.37
N PHE A 48 -6.13 7.70 8.61
CA PHE A 48 -7.31 6.93 9.00
C PHE A 48 -8.55 7.77 9.26
N ASN A 49 -8.41 9.03 9.61
CA ASN A 49 -9.49 10.00 9.80
C ASN A 49 -9.07 11.35 9.23
N PHE A 50 -10.05 12.22 9.02
CA PHE A 50 -9.81 13.57 8.55
C PHE A 50 -9.76 14.53 9.74
N GLU A 51 -8.70 15.32 9.83
CA GLU A 51 -8.54 16.43 10.76
C GLU A 51 -8.10 17.68 10.00
N GLN A 52 -8.80 18.76 10.19
CA GLN A 52 -8.55 20.01 9.49
C GLN A 52 -7.17 20.60 9.86
N GLU A 53 -6.74 20.42 11.09
CA GLU A 53 -5.44 20.85 11.60
C GLU A 53 -4.29 20.18 10.84
N SER A 54 -4.42 18.89 10.55
CA SER A 54 -3.43 18.13 9.76
C SER A 54 -3.40 18.58 8.30
N ALA A 55 -4.56 18.93 7.75
CA ALA A 55 -4.67 19.49 6.40
C ALA A 55 -4.03 20.89 6.32
N ASN A 56 -4.30 21.74 7.29
CA ASN A 56 -3.71 23.09 7.40
C ASN A 56 -2.18 23.01 7.59
N LEU A 57 -1.71 22.05 8.40
CA LEU A 57 -0.29 21.82 8.61
C LEU A 57 0.45 21.43 7.32
N LEU A 58 -0.18 20.62 6.45
CA LEU A 58 0.41 20.29 5.15
C LEU A 58 0.63 21.54 4.28
N TYR A 59 -0.31 22.47 4.28
CA TYR A 59 -0.17 23.75 3.60
C TYR A 59 0.93 24.61 4.22
N ASP A 60 0.96 24.71 5.55
CA ASP A 60 1.97 25.47 6.26
C ASP A 60 3.39 24.97 5.98
N VAL A 61 3.60 23.65 6.02
CA VAL A 61 4.89 23.01 5.68
C VAL A 61 5.33 23.31 4.25
N LEU A 62 4.41 23.37 3.29
CA LEU A 62 4.73 23.69 1.90
C LEU A 62 5.02 25.16 1.67
N LEU A 63 4.32 26.07 2.37
CA LEU A 63 4.49 27.50 2.23
C LEU A 63 5.69 28.04 3.04
N HIS A 64 6.01 27.40 4.17
CA HIS A 64 7.09 27.76 5.07
C HIS A 64 8.05 26.59 5.29
N PRO A 65 8.82 26.21 4.26
CA PRO A 65 9.68 25.02 4.32
C PRO A 65 10.78 25.17 5.38
N SER A 66 10.86 24.20 6.27
CA SER A 66 11.92 24.06 7.26
C SER A 66 13.03 23.13 6.77
N HIS A 67 14.13 23.03 7.53
CA HIS A 67 15.20 22.05 7.28
C HIS A 67 14.74 20.57 7.40
N ASN A 68 13.56 20.33 7.98
CA ASN A 68 12.95 18.99 8.13
C ASN A 68 11.80 18.76 7.15
N ILE A 69 11.67 19.55 6.09
CA ILE A 69 10.52 19.47 5.16
C ILE A 69 10.33 18.06 4.58
N ASP A 70 11.39 17.36 4.26
CA ASP A 70 11.39 15.99 3.73
C ASP A 70 10.79 15.00 4.74
N LEU A 71 11.14 15.10 6.03
CA LEU A 71 10.59 14.29 7.11
C LEU A 71 9.15 14.69 7.42
N GLN A 72 8.83 15.98 7.40
CA GLN A 72 7.48 16.49 7.59
C GLN A 72 6.53 16.00 6.48
N LEU A 73 6.95 16.10 5.21
CA LEU A 73 6.17 15.56 4.09
C LEU A 73 6.07 14.03 4.15
N SER A 74 7.15 13.33 4.52
CA SER A 74 7.08 11.88 4.73
C SER A 74 6.08 11.51 5.82
N SER A 75 6.02 12.28 6.92
CA SER A 75 5.06 12.10 8.01
C SER A 75 3.61 12.35 7.54
N LEU A 76 3.36 13.42 6.78
CA LEU A 76 2.01 13.86 6.45
C LEU A 76 1.39 13.12 5.26
N VAL A 77 2.19 12.70 4.26
CA VAL A 77 1.64 12.14 3.01
C VAL A 77 2.24 10.79 2.59
N GLY A 78 3.23 10.25 3.30
CA GLY A 78 3.89 9.00 2.91
C GLY A 78 2.98 7.77 2.94
N TYR A 79 1.89 7.78 3.71
CA TYR A 79 0.85 6.74 3.69
C TYR A 79 0.21 6.54 2.30
N CYS A 80 0.29 7.53 1.42
CA CYS A 80 -0.22 7.44 0.04
C CYS A 80 0.38 6.30 -0.77
N GLY A 81 1.55 5.77 -0.35
CA GLY A 81 2.11 4.57 -0.93
C GLY A 81 1.18 3.35 -0.91
N ILE A 82 0.19 3.29 -0.01
CA ILE A 82 -0.81 2.21 0.06
C ILE A 82 -1.66 2.15 -1.20
N TYR A 83 -2.05 3.30 -1.74
CA TYR A 83 -2.99 3.37 -2.86
C TYR A 83 -2.43 2.81 -4.17
N ILE A 84 -1.13 2.97 -4.42
CA ILE A 84 -0.50 2.35 -5.59
C ILE A 84 -0.41 0.82 -5.43
N PHE A 85 -0.21 0.29 -4.21
CA PHE A 85 -0.25 -1.15 -3.98
C PHE A 85 -1.63 -1.74 -4.24
N LEU A 86 -2.70 -1.07 -3.84
CA LEU A 86 -4.08 -1.48 -4.10
C LEU A 86 -4.39 -1.49 -5.60
N PHE A 87 -4.02 -0.42 -6.31
CA PHE A 87 -4.13 -0.32 -7.76
C PHE A 87 -3.38 -1.45 -8.47
N LEU A 88 -2.10 -1.65 -8.14
CA LEU A 88 -1.25 -2.68 -8.77
C LEU A 88 -1.66 -4.10 -8.38
N SER A 89 -2.23 -4.31 -7.20
CA SER A 89 -2.80 -5.60 -6.81
C SER A 89 -3.98 -5.97 -7.70
N ALA A 90 -4.91 -5.06 -7.91
CA ALA A 90 -6.04 -5.24 -8.83
C ALA A 90 -5.57 -5.47 -10.26
N PHE A 91 -4.67 -4.61 -10.75
CA PHE A 91 -4.08 -4.71 -12.09
C PHE A 91 -3.42 -6.08 -12.31
N GLY A 92 -2.62 -6.54 -11.35
CA GLY A 92 -1.95 -7.84 -11.41
C GLY A 92 -2.90 -9.04 -11.37
N LEU A 93 -4.00 -8.97 -10.60
CA LEU A 93 -5.03 -10.02 -10.58
C LEU A 93 -5.71 -10.19 -11.94
N VAL A 94 -6.08 -9.09 -12.59
CA VAL A 94 -6.66 -9.12 -13.95
C VAL A 94 -5.67 -9.69 -14.95
N ARG A 95 -4.43 -9.19 -14.96
CA ARG A 95 -3.39 -9.67 -15.88
C ARG A 95 -3.11 -11.16 -15.72
N LYS A 96 -3.14 -11.66 -14.49
CA LYS A 96 -2.86 -13.06 -14.19
C LYS A 96 -4.05 -13.99 -14.46
N TYR A 97 -5.24 -13.65 -13.99
CA TYR A 97 -6.37 -14.56 -13.92
C TYR A 97 -7.48 -14.30 -14.93
N GLU A 98 -7.56 -13.09 -15.50
CA GLU A 98 -8.60 -12.74 -16.49
C GLU A 98 -8.03 -12.64 -17.91
N GLN A 99 -6.76 -12.27 -18.07
CA GLN A 99 -6.09 -12.08 -19.37
C GLN A 99 -4.92 -13.05 -19.62
N GLY A 100 -4.38 -13.66 -18.55
CA GLY A 100 -3.29 -14.64 -18.64
C GLY A 100 -3.77 -16.03 -18.98
N ALA A 101 -2.82 -16.95 -19.22
CA ALA A 101 -3.10 -18.37 -19.49
C ALA A 101 -3.62 -19.13 -18.24
N ALA A 102 -3.36 -18.62 -17.04
CA ALA A 102 -3.80 -19.25 -15.80
C ALA A 102 -5.28 -18.95 -15.53
N GLN A 103 -6.12 -19.98 -15.48
CA GLN A 103 -7.48 -19.82 -14.98
C GLN A 103 -7.47 -19.60 -13.46
N ALA A 104 -8.39 -18.77 -12.97
CA ALA A 104 -8.55 -18.61 -11.52
C ALA A 104 -9.07 -19.90 -10.89
N PRO A 105 -8.47 -20.39 -9.79
CA PRO A 105 -8.98 -21.54 -9.05
C PRO A 105 -10.42 -21.33 -8.56
N ALA A 106 -11.09 -22.40 -8.11
CA ALA A 106 -12.37 -22.30 -7.41
C ALA A 106 -12.29 -21.26 -6.26
N PRO A 107 -13.39 -20.56 -5.92
CA PRO A 107 -13.34 -19.43 -4.96
C PRO A 107 -12.62 -19.75 -3.64
N HIS A 108 -12.95 -20.86 -3.00
CA HIS A 108 -12.30 -21.27 -1.74
C HIS A 108 -10.80 -21.56 -1.92
N ALA A 109 -10.41 -22.22 -3.02
CA ALA A 109 -9.01 -22.51 -3.32
C ALA A 109 -8.22 -21.24 -3.65
N PHE A 110 -8.84 -20.26 -4.33
CA PHE A 110 -8.24 -18.96 -4.61
C PHE A 110 -7.95 -18.19 -3.31
N VAL A 111 -8.96 -18.10 -2.44
CA VAL A 111 -8.84 -17.41 -1.14
C VAL A 111 -7.78 -18.10 -0.27
N ALA A 112 -7.85 -19.44 -0.16
CA ALA A 112 -6.87 -20.20 0.61
C ALA A 112 -5.44 -20.02 0.08
N LEU A 113 -5.25 -19.99 -1.25
CA LEU A 113 -3.94 -19.76 -1.88
C LEU A 113 -3.37 -18.38 -1.50
N HIS A 114 -4.19 -17.33 -1.58
CA HIS A 114 -3.74 -15.97 -1.29
C HIS A 114 -3.55 -15.76 0.22
N TYR A 115 -4.43 -16.31 1.06
CA TYR A 115 -4.29 -16.32 2.51
C TYR A 115 -2.98 -16.98 2.95
N LYS A 116 -2.71 -18.21 2.47
CA LYS A 116 -1.48 -18.93 2.77
C LYS A 116 -0.22 -18.15 2.34
N LYS A 117 -0.26 -17.44 1.21
CA LYS A 117 0.86 -16.59 0.75
C LYS A 117 1.11 -15.43 1.70
N LEU A 118 0.06 -14.73 2.11
CA LEU A 118 0.17 -13.63 3.08
C LEU A 118 0.65 -14.15 4.42
N TRP A 119 0.13 -15.29 4.87
CA TRP A 119 0.48 -15.89 6.16
C TRP A 119 1.96 -16.30 6.21
N LYS A 120 2.46 -16.99 5.16
CA LYS A 120 3.88 -17.33 5.05
C LYS A 120 4.79 -16.11 5.06
N LEU A 121 4.37 -15.04 4.38
CA LEU A 121 5.12 -13.80 4.34
C LEU A 121 5.11 -13.11 5.71
N MET A 122 3.97 -13.11 6.41
CA MET A 122 3.77 -12.41 7.67
C MET A 122 4.44 -13.08 8.87
N LEU A 123 4.34 -14.40 8.97
CA LEU A 123 4.68 -15.13 10.20
C LEU A 123 6.12 -14.91 10.70
N PRO A 124 7.16 -14.98 9.84
CA PRO A 124 8.54 -14.72 10.30
C PRO A 124 8.72 -13.30 10.84
N GLY A 125 8.10 -12.31 10.21
CA GLY A 125 8.14 -10.93 10.68
C GLY A 125 7.36 -10.73 11.99
N LEU A 126 6.22 -11.40 12.15
CA LEU A 126 5.46 -11.36 13.40
C LEU A 126 6.27 -11.98 14.55
N LEU A 127 6.92 -13.12 14.33
CA LEU A 127 7.79 -13.76 15.32
C LEU A 127 8.99 -12.87 15.67
N ALA A 128 9.61 -12.25 14.66
CA ALA A 128 10.70 -11.30 14.89
C ALA A 128 10.23 -10.07 15.69
N ALA A 129 9.04 -9.53 15.38
CA ALA A 129 8.46 -8.41 16.11
C ALA A 129 8.17 -8.77 17.58
N ILE A 130 7.64 -9.95 17.85
CA ILE A 130 7.38 -10.45 19.22
C ILE A 130 8.71 -10.57 19.97
N LEU A 131 9.73 -11.18 19.35
CA LEU A 131 11.06 -11.36 19.97
C LEU A 131 11.70 -10.01 20.30
N VAL A 132 11.73 -9.08 19.33
CA VAL A 132 12.33 -7.75 19.56
C VAL A 132 11.61 -7.02 20.69
N ARG A 133 10.28 -7.08 20.73
CA ARG A 133 9.52 -6.44 21.80
C ARG A 133 9.71 -7.10 23.17
N ALA A 134 9.90 -8.41 23.22
CA ALA A 134 10.22 -9.09 24.46
C ALA A 134 11.61 -8.69 25.02
N LEU A 135 12.50 -8.23 24.15
CA LEU A 135 13.85 -7.76 24.54
C LEU A 135 13.89 -6.27 24.90
N LEU A 136 12.89 -5.48 24.51
CA LEU A 136 12.82 -4.04 24.74
C LEU A 136 11.83 -3.74 25.88
N PRO A 137 12.27 -3.28 27.06
CA PRO A 137 11.47 -3.20 28.30
C PRO A 137 10.29 -2.20 28.22
N ASP A 138 10.38 -1.17 27.38
CA ASP A 138 9.40 -0.06 27.32
C ASP A 138 8.17 -0.33 26.45
N PHE A 139 8.04 -1.52 25.87
CA PHE A 139 6.95 -1.84 24.94
C PHE A 139 5.89 -2.77 25.59
N THR A 140 5.09 -2.24 26.51
CA THR A 140 3.93 -2.95 27.06
C THR A 140 2.72 -2.85 26.13
N ILE A 141 2.39 -3.92 25.40
CA ILE A 141 1.09 -4.06 24.75
C ILE A 141 0.43 -5.35 25.24
N PRO A 142 -0.91 -5.46 25.27
CA PRO A 142 -1.59 -6.70 25.56
C PRO A 142 -1.29 -7.75 24.46
N LEU A 143 -0.06 -8.29 24.54
CA LEU A 143 0.59 -9.10 23.52
C LEU A 143 -0.28 -10.27 23.06
N LYS A 144 -1.00 -10.90 24.00
CA LYS A 144 -1.84 -12.08 23.70
C LYS A 144 -2.97 -11.78 22.71
N ARG A 145 -3.71 -10.67 22.89
CA ARG A 145 -4.82 -10.29 21.98
C ARG A 145 -4.30 -9.97 20.59
N CYS A 146 -3.25 -9.16 20.52
CA CYS A 146 -2.65 -8.76 19.24
C CYS A 146 -2.03 -9.93 18.47
N ILE A 147 -1.37 -10.87 19.14
CA ILE A 147 -0.75 -12.03 18.50
C ILE A 147 -1.81 -12.91 17.84
N LEU A 148 -2.90 -13.23 18.54
CA LEU A 148 -3.95 -14.10 18.02
C LEU A 148 -4.68 -13.44 16.85
N THR A 149 -5.14 -12.19 17.01
CA THR A 149 -5.85 -11.48 15.95
C THR A 149 -4.99 -11.28 14.72
N GLN A 150 -3.70 -11.01 14.89
CA GLN A 150 -2.77 -10.86 13.79
C GLN A 150 -2.42 -12.21 13.16
N ALA A 151 -2.22 -13.29 13.94
CA ALA A 151 -1.96 -14.61 13.41
C ALA A 151 -3.09 -15.11 12.48
N PHE A 152 -4.34 -14.75 12.79
CA PHE A 152 -5.49 -15.03 11.92
C PHE A 152 -5.79 -13.92 10.90
N MET A 153 -5.04 -12.82 10.88
CA MET A 153 -5.26 -11.65 10.02
C MET A 153 -6.68 -11.08 10.15
N VAL A 154 -7.22 -11.00 11.37
CA VAL A 154 -8.56 -10.48 11.69
C VAL A 154 -8.51 -9.25 12.62
N SER A 155 -7.34 -8.69 12.86
CA SER A 155 -7.15 -7.53 13.74
C SER A 155 -7.96 -6.30 13.30
N ASN A 156 -8.15 -6.12 12.00
CA ASN A 156 -8.93 -5.03 11.41
C ASN A 156 -10.46 -5.14 11.65
N TRP A 157 -10.96 -6.29 12.11
CA TRP A 157 -12.38 -6.49 12.49
C TRP A 157 -12.65 -6.22 13.98
N MET A 158 -11.60 -6.00 14.75
CA MET A 158 -11.72 -5.68 16.17
C MET A 158 -12.07 -4.20 16.37
N ASN A 159 -12.57 -3.84 17.54
CA ASN A 159 -12.94 -2.47 17.87
C ASN A 159 -12.28 -2.02 19.18
N PRO A 160 -11.42 -1.02 19.18
CA PRO A 160 -10.85 -0.34 18.00
C PRO A 160 -9.73 -1.20 17.36
N PRO A 161 -9.57 -1.15 16.02
CA PRO A 161 -8.65 -2.05 15.32
C PRO A 161 -7.18 -1.87 15.73
N TYR A 162 -6.74 -0.65 16.01
CA TYR A 162 -5.34 -0.33 16.36
C TYR A 162 -4.87 -0.97 17.67
N ASP A 163 -5.77 -1.35 18.57
CA ASP A 163 -5.45 -2.05 19.82
C ASP A 163 -5.16 -3.55 19.62
N TYR A 164 -5.45 -4.07 18.43
CA TYR A 164 -5.38 -5.50 18.14
C TYR A 164 -4.38 -5.85 17.04
N VAL A 165 -3.72 -4.86 16.44
CA VAL A 165 -2.75 -5.09 15.36
C VAL A 165 -1.32 -4.94 15.86
N ILE A 166 -0.47 -5.92 15.50
CA ILE A 166 0.97 -5.89 15.81
C ILE A 166 1.78 -6.62 14.74
N PRO A 167 2.84 -5.99 14.19
CA PRO A 167 3.12 -4.54 14.21
C PRO A 167 2.02 -3.73 13.53
N GLY A 168 1.91 -2.43 13.86
CA GLY A 168 0.85 -1.55 13.33
C GLY A 168 0.56 -1.71 11.84
N PRO A 169 1.56 -1.60 10.93
CA PRO A 169 1.33 -1.71 9.48
C PRO A 169 0.69 -3.02 9.01
N TYR A 170 0.68 -4.08 9.82
CA TYR A 170 0.15 -5.38 9.41
C TYR A 170 -1.38 -5.43 9.28
N TRP A 171 -2.09 -4.37 9.69
CA TRP A 171 -3.53 -4.24 9.39
C TRP A 171 -3.83 -4.43 7.89
N PHE A 172 -2.91 -3.98 7.03
CA PHE A 172 -3.03 -4.10 5.58
C PHE A 172 -3.16 -5.55 5.11
N LEU A 173 -2.57 -6.52 5.82
CA LEU A 173 -2.64 -7.93 5.44
C LEU A 173 -4.05 -8.49 5.62
N GLY A 174 -4.72 -8.15 6.74
CA GLY A 174 -6.12 -8.51 7.00
C GLY A 174 -7.04 -7.91 5.93
N MET A 175 -6.92 -6.62 5.66
CA MET A 175 -7.66 -5.93 4.62
C MET A 175 -7.44 -6.56 3.22
N MET A 176 -6.22 -7.00 2.90
CA MET A 176 -5.95 -7.70 1.63
C MET A 176 -6.65 -9.05 1.54
N VAL A 177 -6.85 -9.77 2.65
CA VAL A 177 -7.67 -11.00 2.67
C VAL A 177 -9.10 -10.68 2.26
N GLU A 178 -9.71 -9.63 2.84
CA GLU A 178 -11.05 -9.18 2.47
C GLU A 178 -11.16 -8.85 0.98
N VAL A 179 -10.20 -8.09 0.46
CA VAL A 179 -10.16 -7.70 -0.95
C VAL A 179 -10.02 -8.91 -1.88
N TYR A 180 -9.25 -9.94 -1.50
CA TYR A 180 -9.16 -11.18 -2.28
C TYR A 180 -10.49 -11.96 -2.29
N VAL A 181 -11.21 -12.00 -1.17
CA VAL A 181 -12.55 -12.60 -1.10
C VAL A 181 -13.51 -11.84 -2.01
N ILE A 182 -13.57 -10.52 -1.88
CA ILE A 182 -14.43 -9.65 -2.68
C ILE A 182 -14.11 -9.77 -4.18
N TYR A 183 -12.80 -9.72 -4.54
CA TYR A 183 -12.39 -9.90 -5.92
C TYR A 183 -12.89 -11.20 -6.49
N ARG A 184 -12.66 -12.32 -5.81
CA ARG A 184 -12.97 -13.64 -6.35
C ARG A 184 -14.46 -13.93 -6.43
N LEU A 185 -15.26 -13.42 -5.51
CA LEU A 185 -16.71 -13.66 -5.47
C LEU A 185 -17.49 -12.69 -6.37
N PHE A 186 -17.10 -11.42 -6.41
CA PHE A 186 -17.94 -10.37 -7.00
C PHE A 186 -17.30 -9.64 -8.19
N LEU A 187 -15.97 -9.49 -8.22
CA LEU A 187 -15.28 -8.63 -9.19
C LEU A 187 -14.60 -9.41 -10.32
N TYR A 188 -14.32 -10.70 -10.12
CA TYR A 188 -13.66 -11.54 -11.11
C TYR A 188 -14.52 -11.73 -12.36
N VAL A 189 -13.91 -11.58 -13.54
CA VAL A 189 -14.55 -11.82 -14.83
C VAL A 189 -13.80 -12.91 -15.57
N PRO A 190 -14.42 -14.08 -15.83
CA PRO A 190 -13.77 -15.14 -16.62
C PRO A 190 -13.57 -14.69 -18.06
N GLN A 191 -12.64 -15.32 -18.77
CA GLN A 191 -12.45 -15.10 -20.20
C GLN A 191 -13.76 -15.36 -20.96
N GLY A 192 -14.10 -14.47 -21.88
CA GLY A 192 -15.40 -14.52 -22.58
C GLY A 192 -16.59 -13.98 -21.78
N GLY A 193 -16.41 -13.56 -20.53
CA GLY A 193 -17.47 -13.01 -19.70
C GLY A 193 -18.09 -11.74 -20.27
N ALA A 194 -19.38 -11.50 -19.95
CA ALA A 194 -20.17 -10.39 -20.44
C ALA A 194 -19.48 -9.02 -20.25
N ARG A 195 -19.58 -8.14 -21.24
CA ARG A 195 -18.89 -6.84 -21.26
C ARG A 195 -19.22 -5.97 -20.04
N TRP A 196 -20.49 -5.95 -19.59
CA TRP A 196 -20.91 -5.15 -18.44
C TRP A 196 -20.24 -5.61 -17.12
N ARG A 197 -19.90 -6.89 -16.97
CA ARG A 197 -19.19 -7.41 -15.79
C ARG A 197 -17.76 -6.87 -15.66
N LYS A 198 -17.20 -6.32 -16.72
CA LYS A 198 -15.87 -5.73 -16.70
C LYS A 198 -15.82 -4.36 -16.02
N TRP A 199 -16.91 -3.58 -16.06
CA TRP A 199 -16.95 -2.21 -15.53
C TRP A 199 -17.97 -2.01 -14.39
N LEU A 200 -19.17 -2.63 -14.47
CA LEU A 200 -20.23 -2.38 -13.49
C LEU A 200 -19.86 -2.85 -12.07
N PRO A 201 -19.40 -4.10 -11.82
CA PRO A 201 -19.03 -4.53 -10.48
C PRO A 201 -17.91 -3.68 -9.84
N PRO A 202 -16.82 -3.28 -10.53
CA PRO A 202 -15.85 -2.35 -9.98
C PRO A 202 -16.45 -0.99 -9.58
N ILE A 203 -17.35 -0.43 -10.40
CA ILE A 203 -18.02 0.85 -10.09
C ILE A 203 -18.93 0.69 -8.88
N VAL A 204 -19.73 -0.37 -8.83
CA VAL A 204 -20.61 -0.68 -7.68
C VAL A 204 -19.76 -0.88 -6.41
N PHE A 205 -18.64 -1.60 -6.50
CA PHE A 205 -17.71 -1.77 -5.39
C PHE A 205 -17.14 -0.43 -4.91
N ALA A 206 -16.71 0.43 -5.83
CA ALA A 206 -16.27 1.78 -5.46
C ALA A 206 -17.39 2.57 -4.77
N GLY A 207 -18.63 2.51 -5.27
CA GLY A 207 -19.79 3.16 -4.65
C GLY A 207 -20.08 2.65 -3.24
N ILE A 208 -20.11 1.32 -3.05
CA ILE A 208 -20.32 0.68 -1.74
C ILE A 208 -19.23 1.08 -0.73
N THR A 209 -18.00 1.23 -1.18
CA THR A 209 -16.90 1.61 -0.30
C THR A 209 -16.84 3.11 -0.01
N LEU A 210 -17.29 3.95 -0.93
CA LEU A 210 -17.31 5.40 -0.77
C LEU A 210 -18.49 5.89 0.07
N ALA A 211 -19.68 5.32 -0.12
CA ALA A 211 -20.89 5.79 0.54
C ALA A 211 -20.79 5.90 2.07
N PRO A 212 -20.32 4.88 2.83
CA PRO A 212 -20.15 5.00 4.26
C PRO A 212 -19.01 5.97 4.63
N GLN A 213 -17.94 6.08 3.83
CA GLN A 213 -16.89 7.06 4.08
C GLN A 213 -17.39 8.49 3.93
N PHE A 214 -18.25 8.79 2.95
CA PHE A 214 -18.88 10.11 2.83
C PHE A 214 -19.85 10.39 3.97
N TYR A 215 -20.65 9.39 4.37
CA TYR A 215 -21.59 9.53 5.48
C TYR A 215 -20.89 9.83 6.81
N TRP A 216 -19.76 9.18 7.08
CA TRP A 216 -18.97 9.36 8.30
C TRP A 216 -17.69 10.18 8.10
N SER A 217 -17.63 11.05 7.10
CA SER A 217 -16.41 11.78 6.72
C SER A 217 -15.80 12.61 7.84
N THR A 218 -16.62 13.06 8.81
CA THR A 218 -16.20 13.84 9.98
C THR A 218 -16.31 13.06 11.30
N ALA A 219 -16.67 11.80 11.27
CA ALA A 219 -16.90 10.96 12.45
C ALA A 219 -15.66 10.09 12.72
N GLY A 220 -14.73 10.56 13.54
CA GLY A 220 -13.40 10.02 13.77
C GLY A 220 -13.32 8.49 13.90
N TRP A 221 -13.93 7.85 14.92
CA TRP A 221 -13.75 6.42 15.15
C TRP A 221 -14.40 5.55 14.06
N GLN A 222 -15.56 5.94 13.51
CA GLN A 222 -16.22 5.21 12.43
C GLN A 222 -15.35 5.23 11.16
N MET A 223 -14.78 6.39 10.84
CA MET A 223 -13.88 6.52 9.70
C MET A 223 -12.61 5.68 9.90
N ILE A 224 -12.01 5.69 11.09
CA ILE A 224 -10.86 4.84 11.42
C ILE A 224 -11.22 3.37 11.15
N TYR A 225 -12.35 2.88 11.66
CA TYR A 225 -12.78 1.50 11.45
C TYR A 225 -12.94 1.16 9.97
N LEU A 226 -13.61 2.03 9.18
CA LEU A 226 -13.74 1.83 7.74
C LEU A 226 -12.39 1.73 7.04
N ARG A 227 -11.44 2.59 7.39
CA ARG A 227 -10.14 2.66 6.73
C ARG A 227 -9.16 1.56 7.14
N TYR A 228 -9.42 0.85 8.22
CA TYR A 228 -8.71 -0.40 8.52
C TYR A 228 -9.21 -1.61 7.69
N ASN A 229 -10.38 -1.48 7.05
CA ASN A 229 -11.04 -2.54 6.29
C ASN A 229 -11.04 -2.24 4.77
N PHE A 230 -11.65 -3.11 3.98
CA PHE A 230 -11.68 -3.03 2.51
C PHE A 230 -12.26 -1.72 1.93
N PHE A 231 -12.90 -0.89 2.76
CA PHE A 231 -13.45 0.39 2.31
C PHE A 231 -12.36 1.34 1.81
N VAL A 232 -11.16 1.33 2.40
CA VAL A 232 -10.03 2.15 1.92
C VAL A 232 -9.55 1.70 0.54
N ALA A 233 -9.73 0.41 0.21
CA ALA A 233 -9.26 -0.15 -1.05
C ALA A 233 -10.12 0.24 -2.26
N GLY A 234 -11.41 0.56 -2.05
CA GLY A 234 -12.45 0.58 -3.07
C GLY A 234 -12.08 1.30 -4.34
N LEU A 235 -11.75 2.58 -4.25
CA LEU A 235 -11.55 3.42 -5.43
C LEU A 235 -10.25 3.07 -6.18
N SER A 236 -9.13 2.92 -5.48
CA SER A 236 -7.83 2.58 -6.09
C SER A 236 -7.82 1.17 -6.69
N PHE A 237 -8.46 0.21 -6.01
CA PHE A 237 -8.57 -1.16 -6.50
C PHE A 237 -9.49 -1.25 -7.72
N ALA A 238 -10.66 -0.59 -7.70
CA ALA A 238 -11.59 -0.52 -8.83
C ALA A 238 -10.92 0.12 -10.07
N ALA A 239 -10.16 1.21 -9.88
CA ALA A 239 -9.41 1.85 -10.94
C ALA A 239 -8.36 0.89 -11.54
N GLY A 240 -7.64 0.14 -10.71
CA GLY A 240 -6.69 -0.89 -11.16
C GLY A 240 -7.34 -1.98 -12.02
N LEU A 241 -8.54 -2.47 -11.62
CA LEU A 241 -9.31 -3.44 -12.42
C LEU A 241 -9.71 -2.85 -13.78
N ILE A 242 -10.26 -1.64 -13.80
CA ILE A 242 -10.75 -0.98 -15.02
C ILE A 242 -9.59 -0.72 -15.97
N VAL A 243 -8.49 -0.14 -15.48
CA VAL A 243 -7.31 0.14 -16.30
C VAL A 243 -6.70 -1.14 -16.88
N ALA A 244 -6.61 -2.22 -16.09
CA ALA A 244 -6.11 -3.49 -16.60
C ALA A 244 -7.00 -4.09 -17.69
N ARG A 245 -8.32 -3.95 -17.56
CA ARG A 245 -9.30 -4.52 -18.51
C ARG A 245 -9.44 -3.73 -19.81
N TYR A 246 -9.33 -2.41 -19.73
CA TYR A 246 -9.62 -1.52 -20.88
C TYR A 246 -8.41 -0.79 -21.43
N GLY A 247 -7.32 -0.70 -20.68
CA GLY A 247 -6.12 -0.06 -21.15
C GLY A 247 -6.19 1.46 -21.18
N GLY A 248 -6.67 2.09 -20.11
CA GLY A 248 -6.97 3.51 -20.06
C GLY A 248 -5.80 4.49 -19.80
N ILE A 249 -4.53 4.05 -19.80
CA ILE A 249 -3.41 4.98 -19.55
C ILE A 249 -2.88 5.50 -20.89
N PRO A 250 -2.85 6.84 -21.10
CA PRO A 250 -2.39 7.44 -22.35
C PRO A 250 -0.88 7.25 -22.55
N ARG A 251 -0.45 7.19 -23.83
CA ARG A 251 0.96 7.15 -24.20
C ARG A 251 1.49 8.58 -24.36
N LEU A 252 2.02 9.11 -23.25
CA LEU A 252 2.59 10.46 -23.25
C LEU A 252 4.12 10.41 -23.30
N ARG A 253 4.75 11.49 -23.81
CA ARG A 253 6.18 11.72 -23.65
C ARG A 253 6.51 12.03 -22.19
N ARG A 254 7.71 11.74 -21.71
CA ARG A 254 8.14 11.95 -20.31
C ARG A 254 7.82 13.33 -19.75
N ARG A 255 8.07 14.39 -20.52
CA ARG A 255 7.76 15.76 -20.10
C ARG A 255 6.29 15.96 -19.73
N TRP A 256 5.37 15.31 -20.45
CA TRP A 256 3.95 15.39 -20.16
C TRP A 256 3.60 14.58 -18.90
N TRP A 257 4.27 13.44 -18.70
CA TRP A 257 4.15 12.69 -17.45
C TRP A 257 4.67 13.49 -16.25
N ALA A 258 5.76 14.26 -16.41
CA ALA A 258 6.24 15.17 -15.37
C ALA A 258 5.21 16.26 -15.04
N LEU A 259 4.56 16.85 -16.04
CA LEU A 259 3.46 17.81 -15.83
C LEU A 259 2.26 17.16 -15.13
N VAL A 260 1.86 15.96 -15.55
CA VAL A 260 0.78 15.20 -14.87
C VAL A 260 1.16 14.92 -13.42
N CYS A 261 2.41 14.56 -13.14
CA CYS A 261 2.90 14.34 -11.78
C CYS A 261 2.75 15.61 -10.92
N VAL A 262 3.29 16.74 -11.38
CA VAL A 262 3.20 18.02 -10.66
C VAL A 262 1.74 18.44 -10.47
N ALA A 263 0.93 18.38 -11.51
CA ALA A 263 -0.48 18.76 -11.45
C ALA A 263 -1.28 17.86 -10.51
N SER A 264 -1.04 16.55 -10.52
CA SER A 264 -1.73 15.62 -9.63
C SER A 264 -1.26 15.76 -8.18
N MET A 265 0.03 16.06 -7.92
CA MET A 265 0.51 16.37 -6.57
C MET A 265 -0.13 17.65 -6.03
N ALA A 266 -0.19 18.72 -6.84
CA ALA A 266 -0.87 19.96 -6.46
C ALA A 266 -2.37 19.72 -6.18
N LEU A 267 -3.04 18.98 -7.05
CA LEU A 267 -4.45 18.60 -6.85
C LEU A 267 -4.62 17.79 -5.58
N PHE A 268 -3.74 16.83 -5.29
CA PHE A 268 -3.77 16.05 -4.05
C PHE A 268 -3.71 16.96 -2.83
N VAL A 269 -2.80 17.93 -2.79
CA VAL A 269 -2.68 18.90 -1.69
C VAL A 269 -3.97 19.70 -1.53
N VAL A 270 -4.56 20.20 -2.62
CA VAL A 270 -5.84 20.93 -2.57
C VAL A 270 -6.96 20.03 -2.02
N MET A 271 -7.02 18.77 -2.44
CA MET A 271 -8.05 17.83 -1.97
C MET A 271 -7.94 17.51 -0.48
N GLN A 272 -6.75 17.67 0.14
CA GLN A 272 -6.60 17.48 1.58
C GLN A 272 -7.34 18.53 2.41
N GLN A 273 -7.83 19.63 1.83
CA GLN A 273 -8.53 20.70 2.56
C GLN A 273 -10.03 20.41 2.81
N SER A 274 -10.55 19.30 2.31
CA SER A 274 -11.96 18.93 2.47
C SER A 274 -12.07 17.46 2.81
N ALA A 275 -12.80 17.11 3.86
CA ALA A 275 -13.04 15.71 4.26
C ALA A 275 -13.59 14.85 3.10
N VAL A 276 -14.49 15.42 2.30
CA VAL A 276 -15.06 14.72 1.12
C VAL A 276 -14.03 14.51 0.02
N LEU A 277 -13.26 15.55 -0.31
CA LEU A 277 -12.23 15.46 -1.35
C LEU A 277 -11.06 14.58 -0.91
N TRP A 278 -10.71 14.61 0.38
CA TRP A 278 -9.69 13.75 0.96
C TRP A 278 -9.99 12.25 0.73
N ILE A 279 -11.25 11.82 0.86
CA ILE A 279 -11.65 10.44 0.56
C ILE A 279 -11.33 10.06 -0.89
N LEU A 280 -11.52 10.98 -1.84
CA LEU A 280 -11.25 10.77 -3.27
C LEU A 280 -9.76 10.92 -3.62
N SER A 281 -8.96 11.55 -2.77
CA SER A 281 -7.55 11.85 -3.04
C SER A 281 -6.67 10.61 -3.24
N CYS A 282 -7.11 9.44 -2.76
CA CYS A 282 -6.42 8.16 -2.95
C CYS A 282 -6.18 7.82 -4.43
N LEU A 283 -7.12 8.18 -5.31
CA LEU A 283 -6.96 7.98 -6.75
C LEU A 283 -5.91 8.94 -7.33
N VAL A 284 -5.95 10.19 -6.91
CA VAL A 284 -5.00 11.22 -7.35
C VAL A 284 -3.58 10.88 -6.87
N ALA A 285 -3.43 10.38 -5.64
CA ALA A 285 -2.15 9.88 -5.13
C ALA A 285 -1.60 8.72 -5.96
N ALA A 286 -2.44 7.75 -6.34
CA ALA A 286 -2.03 6.65 -7.23
C ALA A 286 -1.61 7.17 -8.61
N VAL A 287 -2.34 8.14 -9.19
CA VAL A 287 -1.98 8.80 -10.47
C VAL A 287 -0.65 9.53 -10.35
N SER A 288 -0.40 10.22 -9.24
CA SER A 288 0.87 10.92 -9.00
C SER A 288 2.06 9.97 -9.02
N ILE A 289 1.96 8.81 -8.37
CA ILE A 289 3.03 7.80 -8.36
C ILE A 289 3.20 7.17 -9.76
N ILE A 290 2.12 6.88 -10.47
CA ILE A 290 2.19 6.39 -11.87
C ILE A 290 2.89 7.42 -12.75
N ALA A 291 2.47 8.67 -12.68
CA ALA A 291 3.03 9.75 -13.47
C ALA A 291 4.51 10.00 -13.12
N PHE A 292 4.85 9.98 -11.84
CA PHE A 292 6.24 10.08 -11.37
C PHE A 292 7.12 9.01 -12.02
N VAL A 293 6.76 7.73 -11.90
CA VAL A 293 7.56 6.63 -12.45
C VAL A 293 7.66 6.72 -13.99
N LYS A 294 6.58 7.08 -14.68
CA LYS A 294 6.60 7.27 -16.14
C LYS A 294 7.41 8.48 -16.60
N ALA A 295 7.63 9.46 -15.73
CA ALA A 295 8.48 10.62 -15.98
C ALA A 295 9.98 10.34 -15.73
N LEU A 296 10.33 9.29 -14.97
CA LEU A 296 11.72 9.01 -14.61
C LEU A 296 12.60 8.63 -15.80
N PRO A 297 13.87 9.06 -15.82
CA PRO A 297 14.85 8.60 -16.79
C PRO A 297 15.18 7.11 -16.54
N PRO A 298 15.57 6.34 -17.62
CA PRO A 298 15.84 4.90 -17.50
C PRO A 298 16.90 4.56 -16.47
N ILE A 299 17.88 5.44 -16.24
CA ILE A 299 18.98 5.20 -15.32
C ILE A 299 18.53 5.06 -13.85
N VAL A 300 17.39 5.68 -13.49
CA VAL A 300 16.85 5.65 -12.12
C VAL A 300 15.93 4.44 -11.90
N MET A 301 15.48 3.77 -12.97
CA MET A 301 14.53 2.66 -12.89
C MET A 301 15.10 1.42 -12.17
N PRO A 302 16.34 0.93 -12.47
CA PRO A 302 16.82 -0.32 -11.89
C PRO A 302 16.85 -0.37 -10.36
N PRO A 303 17.34 0.66 -9.61
CA PRO A 303 17.27 0.62 -8.16
C PRO A 303 15.85 0.61 -7.62
N LEU A 304 14.91 1.34 -8.23
CA LEU A 304 13.51 1.31 -7.82
C LEU A 304 12.83 -0.03 -8.12
N GLU A 305 13.15 -0.64 -9.26
CA GLU A 305 12.69 -1.99 -9.60
C GLU A 305 13.20 -3.03 -8.60
N TRP A 306 14.46 -2.92 -8.17
CA TRP A 306 15.03 -3.80 -7.15
C TRP A 306 14.29 -3.65 -5.82
N VAL A 307 14.07 -2.42 -5.33
CA VAL A 307 13.26 -2.16 -4.13
C VAL A 307 11.84 -2.71 -4.28
N GLY A 308 11.22 -2.50 -5.44
CA GLY A 308 9.89 -3.03 -5.74
C GLY A 308 9.83 -4.56 -5.75
N LYS A 309 10.88 -5.23 -6.18
CA LYS A 309 11.00 -6.69 -6.15
C LYS A 309 10.99 -7.26 -4.72
N ILE A 310 11.60 -6.55 -3.77
CA ILE A 310 11.63 -6.94 -2.35
C ILE A 310 10.55 -6.23 -1.52
N SER A 311 9.66 -5.44 -2.12
CA SER A 311 8.71 -4.56 -1.42
C SER A 311 7.84 -5.29 -0.39
N ALA A 312 7.39 -6.52 -0.66
CA ALA A 312 6.60 -7.31 0.28
C ALA A 312 7.41 -7.68 1.54
N PHE A 313 8.68 -8.04 1.37
CA PHE A 313 9.59 -8.34 2.48
C PHE A 313 9.95 -7.09 3.27
N LEU A 314 10.13 -5.96 2.57
CA LEU A 314 10.37 -4.66 3.19
C LEU A 314 9.14 -4.20 4.00
N PHE A 315 7.92 -4.43 3.48
CA PHE A 315 6.69 -4.18 4.22
C PHE A 315 6.62 -4.99 5.53
N ILE A 316 7.11 -6.21 5.54
CA ILE A 316 7.12 -7.07 6.74
C ILE A 316 8.24 -6.65 7.71
N MET A 317 9.43 -6.35 7.21
CA MET A 317 10.60 -6.16 8.09
C MET A 317 10.74 -4.74 8.64
N HIS A 318 10.24 -3.71 7.93
CA HIS A 318 10.43 -2.34 8.38
C HIS A 318 9.84 -2.04 9.78
N PRO A 319 8.68 -2.58 10.20
CA PRO A 319 8.18 -2.28 11.53
C PRO A 319 9.01 -2.95 12.64
N VAL A 320 9.66 -4.08 12.32
CA VAL A 320 10.58 -4.76 13.24
C VAL A 320 11.83 -3.90 13.47
N VAL A 321 12.42 -3.40 12.38
CA VAL A 321 13.59 -2.50 12.45
C VAL A 321 13.22 -1.16 13.11
N ARG A 322 11.98 -0.69 12.92
CA ARG A 322 11.50 0.55 13.54
C ARG A 322 11.56 0.53 15.07
N TYR A 323 11.35 -0.62 15.72
CA TYR A 323 11.48 -0.70 17.18
C TYR A 323 12.89 -0.30 17.66
N PHE A 324 13.94 -0.74 16.96
CA PHE A 324 15.31 -0.31 17.27
C PHE A 324 15.55 1.17 16.98
N ALA A 325 15.01 1.68 15.86
CA ALA A 325 15.11 3.09 15.53
C ALA A 325 14.47 3.98 16.61
N LEU A 326 13.31 3.56 17.16
CA LEU A 326 12.63 4.31 18.21
C LEU A 326 13.42 4.37 19.53
N VAL A 327 14.19 3.33 19.86
CA VAL A 327 15.11 3.36 21.03
C VAL A 327 16.22 4.42 20.82
N MET A 328 16.63 4.66 19.58
CA MET A 328 17.66 5.67 19.24
C MET A 328 17.07 7.08 19.05
N LYS A 329 15.76 7.26 19.14
CA LYS A 329 15.11 8.58 19.01
C LYS A 329 15.64 9.54 20.08
N GLY A 330 16.06 10.73 19.65
CA GLY A 330 16.63 11.77 20.52
C GLY A 330 18.12 11.58 20.87
N THR A 331 18.73 10.45 20.51
CA THR A 331 20.18 10.25 20.73
C THR A 331 21.02 10.71 19.54
N ILE A 332 20.46 10.69 18.33
CA ILE A 332 21.09 11.15 17.08
C ILE A 332 20.08 12.03 16.30
N GLY A 333 20.60 12.79 15.32
CA GLY A 333 19.73 13.62 14.47
C GLY A 333 18.74 12.81 13.65
N ASN A 334 17.52 13.36 13.47
CA ASN A 334 16.41 12.65 12.80
C ASN A 334 16.74 12.18 11.38
N HIS A 335 17.45 12.98 10.58
CA HIS A 335 17.84 12.57 9.21
C HIS A 335 18.81 11.38 9.22
N LEU A 336 19.80 11.37 10.11
CA LEU A 336 20.71 10.25 10.27
C LEU A 336 19.96 9.00 10.73
N LEU A 337 19.04 9.16 11.69
CA LEU A 337 18.20 8.06 12.18
C LEU A 337 17.36 7.45 11.08
N VAL A 338 16.69 8.26 10.25
CA VAL A 338 15.87 7.78 9.12
C VAL A 338 16.75 7.11 8.06
N ALA A 339 17.94 7.65 7.76
CA ALA A 339 18.88 7.04 6.82
C ALA A 339 19.33 5.65 7.30
N LEU A 340 19.76 5.53 8.56
CA LEU A 340 20.16 4.25 9.16
C LEU A 340 19.00 3.25 9.21
N TYR A 341 17.82 3.71 9.56
CA TYR A 341 16.61 2.88 9.55
C TYR A 341 16.28 2.35 8.15
N LEU A 342 16.34 3.19 7.12
CA LEU A 342 16.08 2.77 5.73
C LEU A 342 17.10 1.74 5.27
N ILE A 343 18.40 1.96 5.55
CA ILE A 343 19.46 1.00 5.21
C ILE A 343 19.22 -0.33 5.93
N ALA A 344 18.97 -0.30 7.24
CA ALA A 344 18.73 -1.50 8.03
C ALA A 344 17.48 -2.26 7.57
N ALA A 345 16.38 -1.54 7.26
CA ALA A 345 15.15 -2.13 6.77
C ALA A 345 15.33 -2.80 5.38
N LEU A 346 16.07 -2.15 4.47
CA LEU A 346 16.41 -2.71 3.16
C LEU A 346 17.28 -3.96 3.29
N LEU A 347 18.29 -3.95 4.16
CA LEU A 347 19.16 -5.11 4.42
C LEU A 347 18.36 -6.26 5.03
N ALA A 348 17.51 -5.99 6.03
CA ALA A 348 16.64 -6.99 6.64
C ALA A 348 15.66 -7.60 5.63
N ALA A 349 15.07 -6.76 4.76
CA ALA A 349 14.18 -7.22 3.68
C ALA A 349 14.91 -8.07 2.64
N ALA A 350 16.11 -7.67 2.23
CA ALA A 350 16.94 -8.42 1.29
C ALA A 350 17.36 -9.78 1.87
N ALA A 351 17.76 -9.80 3.14
CA ALA A 351 18.08 -11.04 3.85
C ALA A 351 16.85 -11.96 3.93
N TYR A 352 15.70 -11.41 4.34
CA TYR A 352 14.47 -12.19 4.41
C TYR A 352 14.05 -12.73 3.03
N HIS A 353 14.14 -11.92 1.97
CA HIS A 353 13.86 -12.37 0.60
C HIS A 353 14.74 -13.56 0.18
N ARG A 354 16.01 -13.61 0.60
CA ARG A 354 16.93 -14.72 0.33
C ARG A 354 16.60 -15.96 1.14
N ILE A 355 16.20 -15.80 2.41
CA ILE A 355 15.94 -16.90 3.35
C ILE A 355 14.54 -17.50 3.12
N ALA A 356 13.54 -16.71 2.76
CA ALA A 356 12.14 -17.13 2.63
C ALA A 356 11.90 -18.40 1.79
N PRO A 357 12.59 -18.64 0.64
CA PRO A 357 12.43 -19.86 -0.13
C PRO A 357 12.92 -21.13 0.61
N HIS A 358 13.82 -20.98 1.57
CA HIS A 358 14.45 -22.07 2.33
C HIS A 358 13.73 -22.42 3.63
N ILE A 359 12.70 -21.66 4.00
CA ILE A 359 11.91 -21.94 5.21
C ILE A 359 11.14 -23.26 5.02
N PRO A 360 11.32 -24.26 5.92
CA PRO A 360 10.68 -25.58 5.80
C PRO A 360 9.20 -25.51 6.23
N TRP A 361 8.35 -25.03 5.34
CA TRP A 361 6.92 -24.97 5.63
C TRP A 361 6.28 -26.36 5.70
N PRO A 362 5.35 -26.58 6.65
CA PRO A 362 4.60 -27.84 6.73
C PRO A 362 3.79 -28.09 5.44
N LYS A 363 3.47 -29.38 5.17
CA LYS A 363 2.82 -29.78 3.90
C LYS A 363 1.51 -29.03 3.60
N TRP A 364 0.69 -28.76 4.62
CA TRP A 364 -0.59 -28.06 4.48
C TRP A 364 -0.46 -26.57 4.11
N LEU A 365 0.74 -26.02 4.24
CA LEU A 365 1.08 -24.65 3.80
C LEU A 365 1.80 -24.61 2.47
N ARG A 366 2.38 -25.70 2.02
CA ARG A 366 3.12 -25.77 0.74
C ARG A 366 2.26 -25.64 -0.52
#